data_0a9475c16e758d0f58b1872b64c09f43
#
_entry.id   0a9475c16e758d0f58b1872b64c09f43
#
_cell.length_a   1.000
_cell.length_b   1.000
_cell.length_c   1.000
_cell.angle_alpha   90.00
_cell.angle_beta   90.00
_cell.angle_gamma   90.00
#
_symmetry.space_group_name_H-M   'P 1'
#
loop_
_entity.id
_entity.type
_entity.pdbx_description
1 polymer ?
#
loop_
_entity_poly.entity_id
_entity_poly.type
_entity_poly.pdbx_seq_one_letter_code
_entity_poly.pdbx_strand_id
1 'polypeptide(L)'
;MTQESNHKTYKLGLALSGGGAKGFAHLGVFKLLEECGLMPDVIVGTSVGSLMGTLFADGYSADELKELFTGREFSEFAQLQLPKSGLFDSKRFRYFLKRHLRAKTFEELKTPMIVVATDLDNGESHEFDSGPIVEAVTASCSIPIIFS
;
A
#
# COMPACT_ATOMS: atom_id res chain seq x y z
N MET A 1 13.44 7.48 -35.31
CA MET A 1 13.81 7.98 -33.98
C MET A 1 13.40 6.90 -32.99
N THR A 2 14.33 6.03 -32.64
CA THR A 2 14.13 4.97 -31.62
C THR A 2 14.09 5.66 -30.26
N GLN A 3 12.95 5.59 -29.58
CA GLN A 3 12.86 5.96 -28.16
C GLN A 3 13.78 5.00 -27.40
N GLU A 4 14.88 5.50 -26.87
CA GLU A 4 15.64 4.81 -25.85
C GLU A 4 14.73 4.71 -24.62
N SER A 5 14.17 3.52 -24.41
CA SER A 5 13.47 3.21 -23.18
C SER A 5 14.53 3.22 -22.07
N ASN A 6 14.48 4.23 -21.23
CA ASN A 6 15.33 4.36 -20.04
C ASN A 6 14.88 3.28 -19.03
N HIS A 7 15.28 2.03 -19.27
CA HIS A 7 15.00 0.91 -18.37
C HIS A 7 15.77 1.13 -17.06
N LYS A 8 15.09 1.63 -16.04
CA LYS A 8 15.63 1.57 -14.68
C LYS A 8 15.91 0.11 -14.33
N THR A 9 17.16 -0.21 -14.06
CA THR A 9 17.55 -1.55 -13.60
C THR A 9 17.40 -1.58 -12.08
N TYR A 10 16.46 -2.38 -11.58
CA TYR A 10 16.29 -2.66 -10.15
C TYR A 10 17.10 -3.92 -9.78
N LYS A 11 17.79 -3.89 -8.64
CA LYS A 11 18.54 -5.03 -8.11
C LYS A 11 17.66 -5.88 -7.18
N LEU A 12 16.82 -5.22 -6.39
CA LEU A 12 15.92 -5.85 -5.43
C LEU A 12 14.51 -5.26 -5.57
N GLY A 13 13.58 -6.08 -5.99
CA GLY A 13 12.14 -5.76 -6.00
C GLY A 13 11.42 -6.49 -4.87
N LEU A 14 10.47 -5.82 -4.23
CA LEU A 14 9.64 -6.40 -3.18
C LEU A 14 8.17 -6.42 -3.64
N ALA A 15 7.60 -7.62 -3.78
CA ALA A 15 6.19 -7.80 -4.11
C ALA A 15 5.37 -8.18 -2.86
N LEU A 16 4.35 -7.38 -2.55
CA LEU A 16 3.51 -7.49 -1.36
C LEU A 16 2.07 -7.85 -1.75
N SER A 17 1.64 -9.05 -1.36
CA SER A 17 0.29 -9.52 -1.63
C SER A 17 -0.77 -8.86 -0.74
N GLY A 18 -2.02 -8.91 -1.18
CA GLY A 18 -3.18 -8.67 -0.34
C GLY A 18 -3.37 -9.76 0.73
N GLY A 19 -4.43 -9.64 1.52
CA GLY A 19 -4.77 -10.67 2.52
C GLY A 19 -5.37 -10.16 3.82
N GLY A 20 -5.80 -8.91 3.87
CA GLY A 20 -6.42 -8.32 5.07
C GLY A 20 -5.50 -8.42 6.29
N ALA A 21 -5.98 -9.00 7.39
CA ALA A 21 -5.20 -9.14 8.62
C ALA A 21 -3.89 -9.93 8.44
N LYS A 22 -3.78 -10.80 7.44
CA LYS A 22 -2.54 -11.54 7.15
C LYS A 22 -1.40 -10.61 6.68
N GLY A 23 -1.73 -9.39 6.23
CA GLY A 23 -0.76 -8.37 5.86
C GLY A 23 0.21 -7.99 6.99
N PHE A 24 -0.13 -8.23 8.25
CA PHE A 24 0.81 -8.05 9.36
C PHE A 24 2.10 -8.89 9.22
N ALA A 25 2.08 -9.98 8.43
CA ALA A 25 3.29 -10.72 8.11
C ALA A 25 4.34 -9.90 7.35
N HIS A 26 3.92 -8.89 6.58
CA HIS A 26 4.83 -7.99 5.88
C HIS A 26 5.76 -7.24 6.83
N LEU A 27 5.30 -6.93 8.06
CA LEU A 27 6.13 -6.24 9.07
C LEU A 27 7.38 -7.06 9.43
N GLY A 28 7.23 -8.39 9.52
CA GLY A 28 8.37 -9.27 9.78
C GLY A 28 9.39 -9.24 8.63
N VAL A 29 8.91 -9.17 7.39
CA VAL A 29 9.78 -9.04 6.21
C VAL A 29 10.50 -7.69 6.21
N PHE A 30 9.79 -6.58 6.46
CA PHE A 30 10.39 -5.25 6.54
C PHE A 30 11.47 -5.20 7.64
N LYS A 31 11.18 -5.75 8.81
CA LYS A 31 12.13 -5.81 9.92
C LYS A 31 13.40 -6.55 9.54
N LEU A 32 13.27 -7.72 8.90
CA LEU A 32 14.42 -8.49 8.45
C LEU A 32 15.25 -7.73 7.39
N LEU A 33 14.58 -7.09 6.43
CA LEU A 33 15.26 -6.30 5.41
C LEU A 33 16.07 -5.16 6.04
N GLU A 34 15.49 -4.44 7.01
CA GLU A 34 16.19 -3.38 7.75
C GLU A 34 17.41 -3.91 8.52
N GLU A 35 17.24 -5.04 9.25
CA GLU A 35 18.32 -5.67 10.01
C GLU A 35 19.47 -6.17 9.14
N CYS A 36 19.16 -6.61 7.92
CA CYS A 36 20.15 -7.03 6.93
C CYS A 36 20.74 -5.86 6.12
N GLY A 37 20.25 -4.63 6.30
CA GLY A 37 20.64 -3.49 5.47
C GLY A 37 20.24 -3.61 4.00
N LEU A 38 19.20 -4.41 3.72
CA LEU A 38 18.69 -4.68 2.38
C LEU A 38 17.43 -3.84 2.14
N MET A 39 17.59 -2.71 1.48
CA MET A 39 16.44 -1.89 1.08
C MET A 39 16.03 -2.22 -0.36
N PRO A 40 14.73 -2.42 -0.64
CA PRO A 40 14.27 -2.63 -2.01
C PRO A 40 14.44 -1.38 -2.85
N ASP A 41 14.79 -1.57 -4.13
CA ASP A 41 14.87 -0.49 -5.13
C ASP A 41 13.48 -0.13 -5.68
N VAL A 42 12.53 -1.06 -5.57
CA VAL A 42 11.13 -0.89 -5.97
C VAL A 42 10.23 -1.80 -5.14
N ILE A 43 9.06 -1.30 -4.80
CA ILE A 43 8.02 -2.06 -4.08
C ILE A 43 6.78 -2.11 -4.97
N VAL A 44 6.15 -3.29 -5.05
CA VAL A 44 4.85 -3.48 -5.71
C VAL A 44 3.87 -4.05 -4.71
N GLY A 45 2.67 -3.51 -4.61
CA GLY A 45 1.71 -3.98 -3.63
C GLY A 45 0.26 -3.93 -4.10
N THR A 46 -0.55 -4.86 -3.58
CA THR A 46 -2.01 -4.86 -3.75
C THR A 46 -2.72 -4.93 -2.40
N SER A 47 -3.86 -4.24 -2.26
CA SER A 47 -4.68 -4.22 -1.05
C SER A 47 -3.84 -3.85 0.20
N VAL A 48 -3.86 -4.66 1.27
CA VAL A 48 -3.02 -4.42 2.46
C VAL A 48 -1.53 -4.33 2.13
N GLY A 49 -1.06 -5.04 1.09
CA GLY A 49 0.31 -4.92 0.60
C GLY A 49 0.59 -3.54 -0.01
N SER A 50 -0.40 -2.92 -0.67
CA SER A 50 -0.26 -1.55 -1.16
C SER A 50 -0.22 -0.54 0.01
N LEU A 51 -1.05 -0.71 1.02
CA LEU A 51 -1.07 0.14 2.21
C LEU A 51 0.26 0.09 2.96
N MET A 52 0.71 -1.12 3.32
CA MET A 52 1.94 -1.31 4.08
C MET A 52 3.18 -0.96 3.29
N GLY A 53 3.22 -1.36 2.00
CA GLY A 53 4.31 -1.04 1.09
C GLY A 53 4.47 0.45 0.86
N THR A 54 3.37 1.18 0.72
CA THR A 54 3.38 2.64 0.53
C THR A 54 3.92 3.36 1.77
N LEU A 55 3.47 2.99 2.97
CA LEU A 55 4.00 3.58 4.20
C LEU A 55 5.49 3.25 4.42
N PHE A 56 5.92 2.03 4.09
CA PHE A 56 7.33 1.65 4.14
C PHE A 56 8.14 2.44 3.09
N ALA A 57 7.62 2.59 1.86
CA ALA A 57 8.23 3.40 0.80
C ALA A 57 8.30 4.90 1.16
N ASP A 58 7.35 5.39 1.96
CA ASP A 58 7.34 6.76 2.50
C ASP A 58 8.37 6.97 3.64
N GLY A 59 9.02 5.89 4.08
CA GLY A 59 10.13 5.89 5.02
C GLY A 59 9.75 5.62 6.46
N TYR A 60 8.62 4.95 6.70
CA TYR A 60 8.35 4.35 8.00
C TYR A 60 9.25 3.13 8.21
N SER A 61 9.79 2.97 9.41
CA SER A 61 10.45 1.74 9.82
C SER A 61 9.43 0.63 10.13
N ALA A 62 9.89 -0.61 10.14
CA ALA A 62 9.05 -1.75 10.54
C ALA A 62 8.49 -1.58 11.96
N ASP A 63 9.25 -1.02 12.89
CA ASP A 63 8.80 -0.77 14.26
C ASP A 63 7.75 0.35 14.32
N GLU A 64 7.93 1.46 13.60
CA GLU A 64 6.92 2.52 13.48
C GLU A 64 5.61 1.99 12.87
N LEU A 65 5.70 1.16 11.83
CA LEU A 65 4.53 0.52 11.24
C LEU A 65 3.84 -0.43 12.21
N LYS A 66 4.61 -1.22 12.97
CA LYS A 66 4.07 -2.08 14.01
C LYS A 66 3.29 -1.26 15.05
N GLU A 67 3.86 -0.17 15.54
CA GLU A 67 3.18 0.71 16.50
C GLU A 67 1.91 1.32 15.90
N LEU A 68 1.97 1.80 14.65
CA LEU A 68 0.83 2.37 13.94
C LEU A 68 -0.32 1.36 13.83
N PHE A 69 -0.04 0.13 13.39
CA PHE A 69 -1.06 -0.89 13.11
C PHE A 69 -1.51 -1.68 14.36
N THR A 70 -0.77 -1.64 15.46
CA THR A 70 -1.20 -2.21 16.76
C THR A 70 -1.76 -1.15 17.71
N GLY A 71 -1.62 0.11 17.36
CA GLY A 71 -2.09 1.24 18.14
C GLY A 71 -3.63 1.33 18.19
N ARG A 72 -4.11 2.08 19.19
CA ARG A 72 -5.55 2.27 19.42
C ARG A 72 -6.28 2.89 18.23
N GLU A 73 -5.65 3.88 17.60
CA GLU A 73 -6.22 4.60 16.44
C GLU A 73 -6.52 3.66 15.27
N PHE A 74 -5.56 2.76 14.93
CA PHE A 74 -5.79 1.77 13.90
C PHE A 74 -6.81 0.70 14.32
N SER A 75 -6.79 0.28 15.57
CA SER A 75 -7.76 -0.68 16.11
C SER A 75 -9.19 -0.13 16.02
N GLU A 76 -9.41 1.13 16.39
CA GLU A 76 -10.71 1.80 16.24
C GLU A 76 -11.11 1.93 14.78
N PHE A 77 -10.16 2.31 13.90
CA PHE A 77 -10.37 2.34 12.46
C PHE A 77 -10.76 0.96 11.91
N ALA A 78 -10.02 -0.09 12.24
CA ALA A 78 -10.25 -1.45 11.75
C ALA A 78 -11.60 -2.02 12.23
N GLN A 79 -11.99 -1.76 13.48
CA GLN A 79 -13.29 -2.18 14.01
C GLN A 79 -14.45 -1.49 13.30
N LEU A 80 -14.29 -0.23 12.92
CA LEU A 80 -15.29 0.52 12.16
C LEU A 80 -15.35 0.11 10.68
N GLN A 81 -14.29 -0.51 10.17
CA GLN A 81 -14.19 -1.05 8.80
C GLN A 81 -14.71 -2.49 8.69
N LEU A 82 -14.98 -3.16 9.81
CA LEU A 82 -15.66 -4.46 9.84
C LEU A 82 -17.18 -4.21 10.05
N PRO A 83 -17.92 -3.87 9.03
CA PRO A 83 -19.30 -3.45 9.23
C PRO A 83 -20.18 -4.68 9.45
N LYS A 84 -21.13 -4.53 10.34
CA LYS A 84 -22.34 -5.36 10.33
C LYS A 84 -23.12 -5.22 8.99
N SER A 85 -22.75 -4.26 8.13
CA SER A 85 -23.38 -3.93 6.83
C SER A 85 -22.48 -4.15 5.61
N GLY A 86 -21.24 -4.62 5.76
CA GLY A 86 -20.37 -4.97 4.62
C GLY A 86 -19.81 -3.80 3.79
N LEU A 87 -19.98 -2.55 4.18
CA LEU A 87 -19.54 -1.38 3.41
C LEU A 87 -18.18 -0.86 3.88
N PHE A 88 -17.18 -0.87 2.97
CA PHE A 88 -15.89 -0.21 3.18
C PHE A 88 -16.07 1.31 3.19
N ASP A 89 -15.76 1.96 4.34
CA ASP A 89 -15.81 3.43 4.43
C ASP A 89 -14.55 4.05 3.81
N SER A 90 -14.59 4.28 2.51
CA SER A 90 -13.49 4.87 1.76
C SER A 90 -13.12 6.30 2.23
N LYS A 91 -14.05 7.06 2.82
CA LYS A 91 -13.77 8.41 3.32
C LYS A 91 -12.89 8.36 4.56
N ARG A 92 -13.18 7.47 5.50
CA ARG A 92 -12.36 7.27 6.70
C ARG A 92 -11.00 6.71 6.36
N PHE A 93 -10.93 5.79 5.41
CA PHE A 93 -9.67 5.23 4.93
C PHE A 93 -8.77 6.29 4.28
N ARG A 94 -9.36 7.15 3.42
CA ARG A 94 -8.64 8.29 2.84
C ARG A 94 -8.16 9.27 3.92
N TYR A 95 -8.97 9.52 4.94
CA TYR A 95 -8.57 10.36 6.06
C TYR A 95 -7.38 9.75 6.82
N PHE A 96 -7.42 8.45 7.12
CA PHE A 96 -6.32 7.72 7.73
C PHE A 96 -5.03 7.85 6.89
N LEU A 97 -5.11 7.59 5.60
CA LEU A 97 -3.95 7.73 4.69
C LEU A 97 -3.40 9.16 4.68
N LYS A 98 -4.26 10.18 4.53
CA LYS A 98 -3.84 11.59 4.51
C LYS A 98 -3.19 12.04 5.82
N ARG A 99 -3.55 11.43 6.93
CA ARG A 99 -2.98 11.74 8.24
C ARG A 99 -1.61 11.11 8.45
N HIS A 100 -1.39 9.92 7.92
CA HIS A 100 -0.17 9.16 8.17
C HIS A 100 0.84 9.23 7.03
N LEU A 101 0.44 9.45 5.79
CA LEU A 101 1.37 9.65 4.68
C LEU A 101 2.04 11.04 4.77
N ARG A 102 3.37 11.04 4.65
CA ARG A 102 4.21 12.24 4.53
C ARG A 102 4.22 12.72 3.10
N ALA A 103 4.37 11.78 2.14
CA ALA A 103 4.28 12.02 0.72
C ALA A 103 2.82 12.16 0.25
N LYS A 104 2.56 13.00 -0.74
CA LYS A 104 1.24 13.16 -1.38
C LYS A 104 1.15 12.46 -2.71
N THR A 105 2.28 12.35 -3.41
CA THR A 105 2.40 11.72 -4.71
C THR A 105 3.47 10.63 -4.70
N PHE A 106 3.40 9.71 -5.67
CA PHE A 106 4.38 8.62 -5.80
C PHE A 106 5.80 9.15 -5.99
N GLU A 107 5.96 10.30 -6.65
CA GLU A 107 7.24 10.93 -6.93
C GLU A 107 7.93 11.45 -5.66
N GLU A 108 7.18 11.68 -4.58
CA GLU A 108 7.69 12.14 -3.29
C GLU A 108 8.15 10.98 -2.39
N LEU A 109 7.83 9.73 -2.74
CA LEU A 109 8.22 8.56 -1.95
C LEU A 109 9.73 8.35 -1.97
N LYS A 110 10.28 7.86 -0.85
CA LYS A 110 11.72 7.56 -0.73
C LYS A 110 12.13 6.34 -1.54
N THR A 111 11.21 5.37 -1.67
CA THR A 111 11.39 4.18 -2.50
C THR A 111 10.30 4.16 -3.56
N PRO A 112 10.62 3.93 -4.84
CA PRO A 112 9.64 3.73 -5.89
C PRO A 112 8.59 2.69 -5.50
N MET A 113 7.31 3.03 -5.68
CA MET A 113 6.17 2.17 -5.33
C MET A 113 5.24 2.04 -6.51
N ILE A 114 4.74 0.83 -6.74
CA ILE A 114 3.68 0.54 -7.70
C ILE A 114 2.50 -0.05 -6.92
N VAL A 115 1.35 0.59 -7.03
CA VAL A 115 0.10 0.12 -6.43
C VAL A 115 -0.74 -0.55 -7.50
N VAL A 116 -1.16 -1.79 -7.25
CA VAL A 116 -1.99 -2.54 -8.18
C VAL A 116 -3.43 -2.58 -7.69
N ALA A 117 -4.37 -2.20 -8.55
CA ALA A 117 -5.80 -2.33 -8.34
C ALA A 117 -6.45 -3.11 -9.50
N THR A 118 -7.72 -3.47 -9.36
CA THR A 118 -8.48 -4.12 -10.43
C THR A 118 -9.50 -3.15 -11.01
N ASP A 119 -9.46 -2.96 -12.31
CA ASP A 119 -10.51 -2.31 -13.07
C ASP A 119 -11.69 -3.28 -13.16
N LEU A 120 -12.82 -2.90 -12.55
CA LEU A 120 -13.99 -3.78 -12.46
C LEU A 120 -14.81 -3.82 -13.75
N ASP A 121 -14.70 -2.80 -14.58
CA ASP A 121 -15.44 -2.72 -15.84
C ASP A 121 -14.84 -3.68 -16.88
N ASN A 122 -13.52 -3.81 -16.87
CA ASN A 122 -12.78 -4.63 -17.83
C ASN A 122 -12.21 -5.92 -17.23
N GLY A 123 -12.15 -6.03 -15.89
CA GLY A 123 -11.55 -7.17 -15.20
C GLY A 123 -10.02 -7.22 -15.29
N GLU A 124 -9.37 -6.09 -15.58
CA GLU A 124 -7.95 -5.99 -15.81
C GLU A 124 -7.22 -5.40 -14.59
N SER A 125 -5.92 -5.72 -14.48
CA SER A 125 -5.03 -5.05 -13.51
C SER A 125 -4.72 -3.64 -13.97
N HIS A 126 -4.80 -2.70 -13.03
CA HIS A 126 -4.35 -1.33 -13.23
C HIS A 126 -3.22 -0.99 -12.27
N GLU A 127 -2.12 -0.47 -12.80
CA GLU A 127 -0.91 -0.13 -12.06
C GLU A 127 -0.83 1.40 -11.92
N PHE A 128 -0.57 1.85 -10.69
CA PHE A 128 -0.35 3.26 -10.35
C PHE A 128 1.08 3.41 -9.84
N ASP A 129 1.89 4.22 -10.50
CA ASP A 129 3.28 4.52 -10.15
C ASP A 129 3.55 6.03 -10.11
N SER A 130 2.54 6.85 -10.37
CA SER A 130 2.63 8.31 -10.48
C SER A 130 1.36 8.99 -10.00
N GLY A 131 1.48 10.28 -9.64
CA GLY A 131 0.36 11.10 -9.19
C GLY A 131 -0.09 10.81 -7.75
N PRO A 132 -1.36 11.04 -7.40
CA PRO A 132 -1.83 11.04 -6.01
C PRO A 132 -1.91 9.63 -5.40
N ILE A 133 -1.18 9.42 -4.29
CA ILE A 133 -1.06 8.11 -3.61
C ILE A 133 -2.38 7.66 -2.98
N VAL A 134 -3.08 8.57 -2.31
CA VAL A 134 -4.27 8.24 -1.50
C VAL A 134 -5.36 7.60 -2.34
N GLU A 135 -5.55 8.09 -3.54
CA GLU A 135 -6.54 7.60 -4.50
C GLU A 135 -6.18 6.18 -4.96
N ALA A 136 -4.93 5.95 -5.33
CA ALA A 136 -4.43 4.66 -5.79
C ALA A 136 -4.52 3.58 -4.70
N VAL A 137 -4.03 3.87 -3.48
CA VAL A 137 -4.09 2.93 -2.35
C VAL A 137 -5.55 2.67 -1.94
N THR A 138 -6.41 3.69 -2.00
CA THR A 138 -7.84 3.50 -1.73
C THR A 138 -8.48 2.59 -2.75
N ALA A 139 -8.21 2.77 -4.04
CA ALA A 139 -8.71 1.90 -5.11
C ALA A 139 -8.26 0.45 -4.90
N SER A 140 -6.97 0.24 -4.62
CA SER A 140 -6.39 -1.09 -4.37
C SER A 140 -6.99 -1.80 -3.16
N CYS A 141 -7.38 -1.06 -2.12
CA CYS A 141 -7.96 -1.60 -0.89
C CYS A 141 -9.49 -1.72 -0.95
N SER A 142 -10.14 -1.17 -1.97
CA SER A 142 -11.60 -1.21 -2.12
C SER A 142 -12.03 -2.57 -2.68
N ILE A 143 -12.75 -3.35 -1.87
CA ILE A 143 -13.39 -4.59 -2.32
C ILE A 143 -14.84 -4.28 -2.59
N PRO A 144 -15.33 -4.40 -3.84
CA PRO A 144 -16.73 -4.22 -4.13
C PRO A 144 -17.55 -5.31 -3.45
N ILE A 145 -18.60 -4.92 -2.74
CA ILE A 145 -19.57 -5.87 -2.23
C ILE A 145 -20.46 -6.25 -3.40
N ILE A 146 -20.31 -7.48 -3.82
CA ILE A 146 -21.24 -8.07 -4.79
C ILE A 146 -22.51 -8.40 -4.00
N PHE A 147 -23.55 -7.61 -4.20
CA PHE A 147 -24.88 -8.00 -3.76
C PHE A 147 -25.37 -9.10 -4.72
N SER A 148 -25.56 -10.28 -4.21
CA SER A 148 -26.33 -11.35 -4.87
C SER A 148 -27.80 -11.15 -4.59
#